data_6fa6e9abc2a0741967c885c88ea08ae9
#
_entry.id   6fa6e9abc2a0741967c885c88ea08ae9
#
_cell.length_a   1.000
_cell.length_b   1.000
_cell.length_c   1.000
_cell.angle_alpha   90.00
_cell.angle_beta   90.00
_cell.angle_gamma   90.00
#
_symmetry.space_group_name_H-M   'P 1'
#
loop_
_entity.id
_entity.type
_entity.pdbx_description
1 polymer ?
#
loop_
_entity_poly.entity_id
_entity_poly.type
_entity_poly.pdbx_seq_one_letter_code
_entity_poly.pdbx_strand_id
1 'polypeptide(L)'
;PIFAGISGLLSAMQLLPDSLAALADIDFASLERLYLVGSGDSYAIALMVEEYLNRCGTIQCRAVQSLAFLGIPVERFSATSLVVVISASGRPSPVLDALAHALTTKASVVGMTNSPGSPFANLSSRMLFTLASKKGMPTQSSSATLFLLMRLVERILQAKTAVPEMKGVDIPCLSQDWENAQWQAWLA
;
A
#
# COMPACT_ATOMS: atom_id res chain seq x y z
N PRO A 1 -18.19 -16.91 -10.99
CA PRO A 1 -16.94 -16.83 -10.20
C PRO A 1 -16.32 -15.43 -10.22
N ILE A 2 -16.33 -14.71 -11.36
CA ILE A 2 -15.76 -13.35 -11.50
C ILE A 2 -16.51 -12.34 -10.61
N PHE A 3 -17.85 -12.35 -10.61
CA PHE A 3 -18.65 -11.44 -9.78
C PHE A 3 -18.45 -11.68 -8.28
N ALA A 4 -18.30 -12.92 -7.84
CA ALA A 4 -17.98 -13.22 -6.44
C ALA A 4 -16.59 -12.70 -6.03
N GLY A 5 -15.67 -12.62 -6.98
CA GLY A 5 -14.36 -12.03 -6.79
C GLY A 5 -14.41 -10.51 -6.61
N ILE A 6 -15.21 -9.82 -7.41
CA ILE A 6 -15.39 -8.36 -7.34
C ILE A 6 -16.09 -7.97 -6.03
N SER A 7 -17.16 -8.65 -5.65
CA SER A 7 -17.84 -8.37 -4.39
C SER A 7 -16.95 -8.60 -3.18
N GLY A 8 -16.12 -9.64 -3.20
CA GLY A 8 -15.12 -9.89 -2.15
C GLY A 8 -14.05 -8.79 -2.06
N LEU A 9 -13.61 -8.24 -3.20
CA LEU A 9 -12.70 -7.11 -3.24
C LEU A 9 -13.35 -5.84 -2.66
N LEU A 10 -14.57 -5.52 -3.06
CA LEU A 10 -15.31 -4.37 -2.55
C LEU A 10 -15.54 -4.46 -1.03
N SER A 11 -15.90 -5.64 -0.52
CA SER A 11 -16.05 -5.86 0.92
C SER A 11 -14.72 -5.69 1.67
N ALA A 12 -13.62 -6.20 1.11
CA ALA A 12 -12.30 -5.97 1.68
C ALA A 12 -11.93 -4.48 1.68
N MET A 13 -12.23 -3.76 0.61
CA MET A 13 -11.98 -2.31 0.50
C MET A 13 -12.76 -1.49 1.53
N GLN A 14 -13.97 -1.89 1.91
CA GLN A 14 -14.76 -1.23 2.95
C GLN A 14 -14.17 -1.38 4.36
N LEU A 15 -13.43 -2.47 4.62
CA LEU A 15 -12.77 -2.74 5.91
C LEU A 15 -11.38 -2.08 6.02
N LEU A 16 -10.83 -1.55 4.93
CA LEU A 16 -9.48 -0.99 4.89
C LEU A 16 -9.28 0.32 5.70
N PRO A 17 -10.28 1.21 5.89
CA PRO A 17 -10.11 2.38 6.74
C PRO A 17 -9.64 2.04 8.15
N ASP A 18 -10.12 0.95 8.74
CA ASP A 18 -9.71 0.50 10.08
C ASP A 18 -8.25 0.04 10.13
N SER A 19 -7.74 -0.46 9.01
CA SER A 19 -6.33 -0.88 8.90
C SER A 19 -5.36 0.29 9.04
N LEU A 20 -5.76 1.51 8.62
CA LEU A 20 -4.93 2.71 8.74
C LEU A 20 -4.85 3.25 10.18
N ALA A 21 -5.69 2.78 11.09
CA ALA A 21 -5.61 3.13 12.51
C ALA A 21 -4.27 2.68 13.12
N ALA A 22 -3.67 1.60 12.60
CA ALA A 22 -2.34 1.13 13.01
C ALA A 22 -1.20 2.13 12.69
N LEU A 23 -1.49 3.21 11.96
CA LEU A 23 -0.54 4.24 11.57
C LEU A 23 -0.77 5.57 12.33
N ALA A 24 -1.58 5.57 13.39
CA ALA A 24 -1.97 6.79 14.10
C ALA A 24 -0.78 7.50 14.77
N ASP A 25 0.30 6.76 15.08
CA ASP A 25 1.52 7.26 15.70
C ASP A 25 2.58 7.78 14.70
N ILE A 26 2.29 7.75 13.40
CA ILE A 26 3.19 8.28 12.36
C ILE A 26 2.85 9.74 12.10
N ASP A 27 3.83 10.61 12.28
CA ASP A 27 3.72 12.02 11.91
C ASP A 27 3.92 12.18 10.39
N PHE A 28 2.81 12.10 9.65
CA PHE A 28 2.82 12.25 8.20
C PHE A 28 3.20 13.66 7.73
N ALA A 29 3.01 14.68 8.57
CA ALA A 29 3.35 16.05 8.22
C ALA A 29 4.86 16.27 8.13
N SER A 30 5.65 15.58 8.97
CA SER A 30 7.11 15.68 8.97
C SER A 30 7.80 14.81 7.92
N LEU A 31 7.09 13.90 7.23
CA LEU A 31 7.70 12.98 6.28
C LEU A 31 8.32 13.72 5.08
N GLU A 32 9.56 13.39 4.76
CA GLU A 32 10.27 13.89 3.57
C GLU A 32 10.42 12.82 2.49
N ARG A 33 10.50 11.55 2.92
CA ARG A 33 10.79 10.43 2.03
C ARG A 33 9.89 9.24 2.30
N LEU A 34 9.41 8.65 1.23
CA LEU A 34 8.66 7.40 1.24
C LEU A 34 9.43 6.34 0.42
N TYR A 35 9.73 5.20 1.03
CA TYR A 35 10.27 4.05 0.34
C TYR A 35 9.20 2.96 0.27
N LEU A 36 8.91 2.50 -0.94
CA LEU A 36 7.99 1.40 -1.20
C LEU A 36 8.81 0.19 -1.64
N VAL A 37 8.88 -0.82 -0.79
CA VAL A 37 9.78 -1.97 -0.98
C VAL A 37 8.96 -3.21 -1.30
N GLY A 38 9.27 -3.90 -2.39
CA GLY A 38 8.55 -5.11 -2.78
C GLY A 38 9.30 -5.94 -3.83
N SER A 39 8.68 -7.04 -4.23
CA SER A 39 9.17 -7.91 -5.31
C SER A 39 8.01 -8.32 -6.22
N GLY A 40 8.27 -8.58 -7.50
CA GLY A 40 7.24 -8.96 -8.46
C GLY A 40 6.13 -7.91 -8.57
N ASP A 41 4.87 -8.38 -8.49
CA ASP A 41 3.68 -7.50 -8.59
C ASP A 41 3.68 -6.39 -7.54
N SER A 42 4.14 -6.68 -6.32
CA SER A 42 4.24 -5.67 -5.27
C SER A 42 5.21 -4.54 -5.63
N TYR A 43 6.31 -4.86 -6.31
CA TYR A 43 7.24 -3.85 -6.83
C TYR A 43 6.65 -3.07 -8.00
N ALA A 44 5.93 -3.74 -8.91
CA ALA A 44 5.25 -3.06 -10.02
C ALA A 44 4.21 -2.04 -9.51
N ILE A 45 3.45 -2.40 -8.49
CA ILE A 45 2.50 -1.49 -7.84
C ILE A 45 3.24 -0.31 -7.17
N ALA A 46 4.36 -0.59 -6.50
CA ALA A 46 5.18 0.44 -5.88
C ALA A 46 5.68 1.48 -6.90
N LEU A 47 6.09 1.05 -8.11
CA LEU A 47 6.48 1.94 -9.20
C LEU A 47 5.33 2.85 -9.68
N MET A 48 4.11 2.33 -9.75
CA MET A 48 2.93 3.14 -10.11
C MET A 48 2.70 4.25 -9.09
N VAL A 49 2.82 3.94 -7.80
CA VAL A 49 2.62 4.90 -6.71
C VAL A 49 3.77 5.90 -6.64
N GLU A 50 5.01 5.48 -6.88
CA GLU A 50 6.18 6.36 -7.00
C GLU A 50 5.97 7.43 -8.06
N GLU A 51 5.57 7.01 -9.26
CA GLU A 51 5.32 7.92 -10.38
C GLU A 51 4.22 8.94 -10.04
N TYR A 52 3.13 8.48 -9.43
CA TYR A 52 2.04 9.35 -9.03
C TYR A 52 2.50 10.39 -7.99
N LEU A 53 3.18 9.97 -6.92
CA LEU A 53 3.62 10.87 -5.85
C LEU A 53 4.69 11.86 -6.31
N ASN A 54 5.63 11.43 -7.14
CA ASN A 54 6.68 12.30 -7.66
C ASN A 54 6.10 13.38 -8.58
N ARG A 55 4.99 13.10 -9.27
CA ARG A 55 4.24 14.13 -10.01
C ARG A 55 3.53 15.12 -9.10
N CYS A 56 3.05 14.69 -7.94
CA CYS A 56 2.45 15.60 -6.96
C CYS A 56 3.48 16.54 -6.31
N GLY A 57 4.76 16.20 -6.31
CA GLY A 57 5.84 17.07 -5.84
C GLY A 57 5.88 17.35 -4.33
N THR A 58 5.09 16.65 -3.52
CA THR A 58 4.94 16.93 -2.08
C THR A 58 5.88 16.15 -1.18
N ILE A 59 6.34 14.98 -1.63
CA ILE A 59 7.23 14.08 -0.93
C ILE A 59 8.07 13.30 -1.94
N GLN A 60 9.33 12.99 -1.61
CA GLN A 60 10.14 12.12 -2.43
C GLN A 60 9.72 10.67 -2.23
N CYS A 61 9.18 10.03 -3.26
CA CYS A 61 8.84 8.61 -3.24
C CYS A 61 9.85 7.81 -4.06
N ARG A 62 10.24 6.64 -3.55
CA ARG A 62 11.10 5.70 -4.25
C ARG A 62 10.62 4.27 -4.08
N ALA A 63 10.29 3.63 -5.19
CA ALA A 63 10.07 2.19 -5.25
C ALA A 63 11.42 1.47 -5.33
N VAL A 64 11.59 0.44 -4.51
CA VAL A 64 12.84 -0.32 -4.42
C VAL A 64 12.52 -1.81 -4.40
N GLN A 65 13.24 -2.59 -5.22
CA GLN A 65 13.14 -4.03 -5.17
C GLN A 65 13.77 -4.56 -3.87
N SER A 66 13.16 -5.59 -3.27
CA SER A 66 13.55 -6.07 -1.93
C SER A 66 15.04 -6.42 -1.80
N LEU A 67 15.63 -7.06 -2.80
CA LEU A 67 17.07 -7.37 -2.77
C LEU A 67 17.94 -6.10 -2.89
N ALA A 68 17.54 -5.14 -3.73
CA ALA A 68 18.26 -3.88 -3.88
C ALA A 68 18.16 -3.02 -2.60
N PHE A 69 17.05 -3.13 -1.87
CA PHE A 69 16.84 -2.43 -0.62
C PHE A 69 17.85 -2.83 0.46
N LEU A 70 18.26 -4.09 0.51
CA LEU A 70 19.27 -4.59 1.44
C LEU A 70 20.66 -3.94 1.25
N GLY A 71 20.92 -3.43 0.06
CA GLY A 71 22.17 -2.70 -0.24
C GLY A 71 22.14 -1.22 0.16
N ILE A 72 21.02 -0.70 0.65
CA ILE A 72 20.95 0.71 1.09
C ILE A 72 21.41 0.79 2.54
N PRO A 73 22.47 1.59 2.83
CA PRO A 73 22.96 1.76 4.19
C PRO A 73 21.89 2.33 5.12
N VAL A 74 21.84 1.84 6.36
CA VAL A 74 20.83 2.23 7.37
C VAL A 74 20.87 3.72 7.70
N GLU A 75 22.03 4.37 7.53
CA GLU A 75 22.24 5.80 7.77
C GLU A 75 21.53 6.70 6.76
N ARG A 76 21.07 6.14 5.64
CA ARG A 76 20.28 6.85 4.63
C ARG A 76 18.85 7.13 5.06
N PHE A 77 18.39 6.43 6.09
CA PHE A 77 17.03 6.55 6.60
C PHE A 77 17.00 7.43 7.85
N SER A 78 16.25 8.51 7.78
CA SER A 78 16.03 9.46 8.87
C SER A 78 14.70 9.17 9.58
N ALA A 79 14.45 9.85 10.69
CA ALA A 79 13.16 9.82 11.35
C ALA A 79 12.03 10.42 10.49
N THR A 80 12.37 11.24 9.47
CA THR A 80 11.42 11.81 8.49
C THR A 80 11.22 10.87 7.28
N SER A 81 11.69 9.62 7.35
CA SER A 81 11.49 8.60 6.33
C SER A 81 10.40 7.61 6.74
N LEU A 82 9.57 7.21 5.79
CA LEU A 82 8.64 6.10 5.92
C LEU A 82 9.06 4.98 4.97
N VAL A 83 9.20 3.76 5.49
CA VAL A 83 9.46 2.56 4.69
C VAL A 83 8.23 1.66 4.75
N VAL A 84 7.62 1.40 3.60
CA VAL A 84 6.52 0.43 3.47
C VAL A 84 7.04 -0.79 2.73
N VAL A 85 7.12 -1.91 3.42
CA VAL A 85 7.54 -3.19 2.83
C VAL A 85 6.30 -4.01 2.49
N ILE A 86 6.22 -4.48 1.24
CA ILE A 86 5.00 -5.07 0.67
C ILE A 86 5.26 -6.52 0.28
N SER A 87 4.46 -7.43 0.83
CA SER A 87 4.52 -8.86 0.50
C SER A 87 3.14 -9.51 0.57
N ALA A 88 2.50 -9.74 -0.56
CA ALA A 88 1.16 -10.34 -0.59
C ALA A 88 1.09 -11.69 0.14
N SER A 89 2.08 -12.58 -0.05
CA SER A 89 2.13 -13.90 0.61
C SER A 89 2.79 -13.89 1.98
N GLY A 90 3.64 -12.90 2.26
CA GLY A 90 4.39 -12.78 3.51
C GLY A 90 5.42 -13.90 3.74
N ARG A 91 5.90 -14.57 2.69
CA ARG A 91 6.80 -15.74 2.79
C ARG A 91 8.17 -15.61 2.13
N PRO A 92 8.34 -14.88 1.00
CA PRO A 92 9.63 -14.82 0.31
C PRO A 92 10.74 -14.23 1.18
N SER A 93 11.88 -14.93 1.28
CA SER A 93 13.02 -14.51 2.10
C SER A 93 13.50 -13.08 1.81
N PRO A 94 13.67 -12.65 0.54
CA PRO A 94 14.16 -11.30 0.27
C PRO A 94 13.27 -10.19 0.83
N VAL A 95 11.96 -10.44 0.97
CA VAL A 95 11.03 -9.45 1.54
C VAL A 95 11.04 -9.49 3.06
N LEU A 96 11.21 -10.67 3.66
CA LEU A 96 11.42 -10.82 5.10
C LEU A 96 12.70 -10.12 5.54
N ASP A 97 13.80 -10.35 4.81
CA ASP A 97 15.09 -9.73 5.07
C ASP A 97 15.01 -8.21 4.90
N ALA A 98 14.29 -7.72 3.89
CA ALA A 98 14.07 -6.29 3.68
C ALA A 98 13.28 -5.64 4.82
N LEU A 99 12.24 -6.33 5.36
CA LEU A 99 11.50 -5.83 6.51
C LEU A 99 12.39 -5.81 7.76
N ALA A 100 13.14 -6.88 8.00
CA ALA A 100 14.09 -6.95 9.12
C ALA A 100 15.14 -5.83 9.02
N HIS A 101 15.72 -5.60 7.83
CA HIS A 101 16.65 -4.51 7.58
C HIS A 101 16.02 -3.14 7.82
N ALA A 102 14.79 -2.90 7.32
CA ALA A 102 14.08 -1.65 7.55
C ALA A 102 13.89 -1.36 9.05
N LEU A 103 13.56 -2.37 9.85
CA LEU A 103 13.36 -2.25 11.30
C LEU A 103 14.64 -1.88 12.08
N THR A 104 15.82 -2.01 11.48
CA THR A 104 17.08 -1.53 12.09
C THR A 104 17.36 -0.05 11.81
N THR A 105 16.57 0.59 10.97
CA THR A 105 16.74 1.99 10.59
C THR A 105 16.05 2.95 11.56
N LYS A 106 16.27 4.26 11.36
CA LYS A 106 15.55 5.32 12.09
C LYS A 106 14.19 5.67 11.47
N ALA A 107 13.84 5.07 10.34
CA ALA A 107 12.59 5.33 9.65
C ALA A 107 11.38 4.77 10.41
N SER A 108 10.23 5.34 10.20
CA SER A 108 8.98 4.65 10.49
C SER A 108 8.80 3.48 9.52
N VAL A 109 8.49 2.29 10.01
CA VAL A 109 8.39 1.08 9.19
C VAL A 109 6.99 0.50 9.28
N VAL A 110 6.44 0.16 8.11
CA VAL A 110 5.12 -0.46 7.97
C VAL A 110 5.25 -1.68 7.07
N GLY A 111 4.75 -2.81 7.52
CA GLY A 111 4.57 -3.99 6.67
C GLY A 111 3.18 -4.01 6.03
N MET A 112 3.07 -4.45 4.79
CA MET A 112 1.79 -4.64 4.11
C MET A 112 1.70 -6.05 3.54
N THR A 113 0.67 -6.79 3.94
CA THR A 113 0.49 -8.19 3.49
C THR A 113 -0.98 -8.58 3.37
N ASN A 114 -1.24 -9.60 2.54
CA ASN A 114 -2.56 -10.26 2.46
C ASN A 114 -2.66 -11.50 3.36
N SER A 115 -1.62 -11.81 4.11
CA SER A 115 -1.50 -13.06 4.89
C SER A 115 -1.21 -12.78 6.36
N PRO A 116 -2.25 -12.55 7.20
CA PRO A 116 -2.08 -12.16 8.61
C PRO A 116 -1.25 -13.17 9.44
N GLY A 117 -1.34 -14.47 9.12
CA GLY A 117 -0.58 -15.53 9.82
C GLY A 117 0.79 -15.83 9.22
N SER A 118 1.32 -14.98 8.35
CA SER A 118 2.60 -15.21 7.71
C SER A 118 3.79 -14.83 8.61
N PRO A 119 5.00 -15.40 8.36
CA PRO A 119 6.21 -14.97 9.03
C PRO A 119 6.45 -13.45 8.92
N PHE A 120 6.13 -12.87 7.78
CA PHE A 120 6.23 -11.43 7.54
C PHE A 120 5.35 -10.61 8.49
N ALA A 121 4.10 -11.03 8.70
CA ALA A 121 3.17 -10.35 9.59
C ALA A 121 3.62 -10.35 11.06
N ASN A 122 4.43 -11.35 11.45
CA ASN A 122 4.92 -11.50 12.81
C ASN A 122 6.19 -10.68 13.10
N LEU A 123 6.81 -10.08 12.08
CA LEU A 123 8.06 -9.31 12.25
C LEU A 123 7.84 -7.88 12.75
N SER A 124 6.67 -7.31 12.54
CA SER A 124 6.39 -5.90 12.90
C SER A 124 5.03 -5.75 13.55
N SER A 125 4.92 -4.84 14.50
CA SER A 125 3.64 -4.46 15.11
C SER A 125 2.80 -3.53 14.23
N ARG A 126 3.43 -2.82 13.28
CA ARG A 126 2.74 -1.94 12.32
C ARG A 126 2.50 -2.67 11.02
N MET A 127 1.38 -3.35 10.94
CA MET A 127 0.99 -4.14 9.77
C MET A 127 -0.31 -3.65 9.17
N LEU A 128 -0.31 -3.51 7.85
CA LEU A 128 -1.51 -3.28 7.04
C LEU A 128 -1.90 -4.58 6.34
N PHE A 129 -3.17 -4.96 6.44
CA PHE A 129 -3.69 -6.18 5.83
C PHE A 129 -4.61 -5.83 4.67
N THR A 130 -4.31 -6.35 3.48
CA THR A 130 -5.12 -6.11 2.29
C THR A 130 -6.40 -6.93 2.26
N LEU A 131 -6.50 -8.00 3.06
CA LEU A 131 -7.67 -8.87 3.26
C LEU A 131 -8.32 -9.37 1.95
N ALA A 132 -7.58 -9.36 0.84
CA ALA A 132 -8.10 -9.78 -0.45
C ALA A 132 -8.34 -11.29 -0.49
N SER A 133 -9.48 -11.67 -1.02
CA SER A 133 -9.79 -13.08 -1.28
C SER A 133 -8.87 -13.62 -2.39
N LYS A 134 -8.28 -14.79 -2.18
CA LYS A 134 -7.51 -15.49 -3.23
C LYS A 134 -8.39 -16.37 -4.13
N LYS A 135 -9.72 -16.33 -3.95
CA LYS A 135 -10.65 -17.16 -4.71
C LYS A 135 -11.01 -16.46 -6.02
N GLY A 136 -10.56 -17.01 -7.12
CA GLY A 136 -11.01 -16.68 -8.46
C GLY A 136 -10.03 -15.86 -9.31
N MET A 137 -9.49 -14.75 -8.86
CA MET A 137 -8.57 -13.92 -9.64
C MET A 137 -7.26 -13.63 -8.90
N PRO A 138 -6.09 -13.97 -9.48
CA PRO A 138 -4.79 -13.69 -8.85
C PRO A 138 -4.54 -12.20 -8.61
N THR A 139 -5.13 -11.33 -9.42
CA THR A 139 -4.96 -9.88 -9.38
C THR A 139 -5.68 -9.18 -8.23
N GLN A 140 -6.56 -9.87 -7.48
CA GLN A 140 -7.29 -9.25 -6.37
C GLN A 140 -6.36 -8.70 -5.29
N SER A 141 -5.31 -9.44 -4.94
CA SER A 141 -4.34 -8.97 -3.94
C SER A 141 -3.55 -7.76 -4.44
N SER A 142 -3.25 -7.69 -5.74
CA SER A 142 -2.55 -6.57 -6.36
C SER A 142 -3.43 -5.32 -6.36
N SER A 143 -4.71 -5.43 -6.73
CA SER A 143 -5.67 -4.33 -6.69
C SER A 143 -5.90 -3.81 -5.27
N ALA A 144 -6.05 -4.71 -4.30
CA ALA A 144 -6.21 -4.34 -2.90
C ALA A 144 -4.95 -3.67 -2.33
N THR A 145 -3.76 -4.12 -2.73
CA THR A 145 -2.49 -3.49 -2.37
C THR A 145 -2.41 -2.08 -2.93
N LEU A 146 -2.71 -1.90 -4.21
CA LEU A 146 -2.72 -0.58 -4.85
C LEU A 146 -3.70 0.36 -4.14
N PHE A 147 -4.93 -0.11 -3.88
CA PHE A 147 -5.94 0.69 -3.20
C PHE A 147 -5.46 1.14 -1.81
N LEU A 148 -4.92 0.23 -1.01
CA LEU A 148 -4.45 0.55 0.33
C LEU A 148 -3.25 1.52 0.31
N LEU A 149 -2.35 1.37 -0.66
CA LEU A 149 -1.25 2.33 -0.88
C LEU A 149 -1.79 3.70 -1.27
N MET A 150 -2.79 3.78 -2.14
CA MET A 150 -3.38 5.07 -2.54
C MET A 150 -4.08 5.75 -1.36
N ARG A 151 -4.73 4.99 -0.46
CA ARG A 151 -5.28 5.55 0.80
C ARG A 151 -4.18 6.08 1.73
N LEU A 152 -3.04 5.38 1.82
CA LEU A 152 -1.87 5.87 2.56
C LEU A 152 -1.33 7.16 1.94
N VAL A 153 -1.22 7.20 0.62
CA VAL A 153 -0.79 8.39 -0.14
C VAL A 153 -1.71 9.56 0.12
N GLU A 154 -3.01 9.36 0.04
CA GLU A 154 -4.02 10.40 0.32
C GLU A 154 -3.81 10.97 1.73
N ARG A 155 -3.59 10.13 2.72
CA ARG A 155 -3.33 10.56 4.10
C ARG A 155 -2.03 11.37 4.23
N ILE A 156 -0.98 10.98 3.51
CA ILE A 156 0.28 11.74 3.45
C ILE A 156 0.03 13.12 2.82
N LEU A 157 -0.66 13.17 1.70
CA LEU A 157 -0.94 14.42 0.99
C LEU A 157 -1.80 15.36 1.83
N GLN A 158 -2.83 14.85 2.50
CA GLN A 158 -3.67 15.63 3.42
C GLN A 158 -2.87 16.20 4.58
N ALA A 159 -1.93 15.47 5.15
CA ALA A 159 -1.09 15.93 6.24
C ALA A 159 -0.06 16.99 5.79
N LYS A 160 0.39 16.92 4.53
CA LYS A 160 1.40 17.83 3.95
C LYS A 160 0.82 19.14 3.46
N THR A 161 -0.34 19.07 2.86
CA THR A 161 -1.06 20.25 2.41
C THR A 161 -1.97 20.64 3.57
N ALA A 162 -1.71 21.74 4.24
CA ALA A 162 -2.69 22.36 5.13
C ALA A 162 -3.92 22.88 4.33
N VAL A 163 -4.27 22.21 3.24
CA VAL A 163 -5.37 22.53 2.34
C VAL A 163 -6.63 21.91 2.93
N PRO A 164 -7.70 22.70 3.13
CA PRO A 164 -8.99 22.14 3.51
C PRO A 164 -9.39 21.09 2.48
N GLU A 165 -9.79 19.91 2.98
CA GLU A 165 -10.38 18.82 2.21
C GLU A 165 -10.29 19.01 0.69
N MET A 166 -9.34 18.36 0.02
CA MET A 166 -9.60 18.00 -1.35
C MET A 166 -10.84 17.09 -1.28
N LYS A 167 -12.01 17.70 -1.44
CA LYS A 167 -13.24 16.96 -1.73
C LYS A 167 -12.92 16.08 -2.92
N GLY A 168 -12.67 14.79 -2.57
CA GLY A 168 -12.51 13.74 -3.54
C GLY A 168 -11.65 14.12 -4.75
N VAL A 169 -10.38 13.70 -4.83
CA VAL A 169 -10.16 12.86 -5.99
C VAL A 169 -11.23 11.79 -5.84
N ASP A 170 -12.35 12.00 -6.49
CA ASP A 170 -13.19 10.90 -6.88
C ASP A 170 -12.26 9.98 -7.68
N ILE A 171 -11.54 9.15 -6.98
CA ILE A 171 -11.31 7.81 -7.51
C ILE A 171 -12.74 7.42 -7.73
N PRO A 172 -13.23 7.40 -9.02
CA PRO A 172 -14.63 7.17 -9.26
C PRO A 172 -14.93 6.04 -8.34
N CYS A 173 -15.49 6.43 -7.20
CA CYS A 173 -15.73 5.49 -6.15
C CYS A 173 -16.43 4.45 -6.95
N LEU A 174 -16.01 3.21 -6.84
CA LEU A 174 -16.80 2.12 -7.34
C LEU A 174 -18.08 2.17 -6.51
N SER A 175 -18.71 3.35 -6.54
CA SER A 175 -20.02 3.64 -6.04
C SER A 175 -20.96 2.75 -6.81
N GLN A 176 -22.05 2.43 -6.23
CA GLN A 176 -23.18 1.67 -6.75
C GLN A 176 -23.53 1.92 -8.22
N ASP A 177 -23.02 2.97 -8.87
CA ASP A 177 -23.18 3.24 -10.29
C ASP A 177 -22.47 2.24 -11.23
N TRP A 178 -21.62 1.37 -10.72
CA TRP A 178 -21.11 0.22 -11.47
C TRP A 178 -22.16 -0.87 -11.71
N GLU A 179 -23.26 -0.83 -10.98
CA GLU A 179 -24.42 -1.69 -11.23
C GLU A 179 -25.30 -1.14 -12.37
N ASN A 180 -25.09 0.13 -12.78
CA ASN A 180 -25.86 0.77 -13.83
C ASN A 180 -25.32 0.47 -15.24
N ALA A 181 -26.12 -0.27 -15.96
CA ALA A 181 -26.37 -0.32 -17.42
C ALA A 181 -25.18 -0.28 -18.41
N GLN A 182 -24.13 0.48 -18.20
CA GLN A 182 -23.06 0.62 -19.20
C GLN A 182 -22.13 -0.60 -19.30
N TRP A 183 -21.94 -1.35 -18.21
CA TRP A 183 -21.14 -2.58 -18.22
C TRP A 183 -21.91 -3.77 -18.76
N GLN A 184 -23.23 -3.83 -18.59
CA GLN A 184 -24.04 -4.89 -19.18
C GLN A 184 -24.10 -4.75 -20.69
N ALA A 185 -24.07 -3.53 -21.22
CA ALA A 185 -24.01 -3.28 -22.66
C ALA A 185 -22.66 -3.63 -23.30
N TRP A 186 -21.58 -3.70 -22.49
CA TRP A 186 -20.24 -4.06 -22.98
C TRP A 186 -19.97 -5.57 -22.95
N LEU A 187 -20.74 -6.32 -22.16
CA LEU A 187 -20.65 -7.79 -22.01
C LEU A 187 -21.69 -8.54 -22.87
N ALA A 188 -22.58 -7.84 -23.57
CA ALA A 188 -23.53 -8.39 -24.52
C ALA A 188 -22.96 -8.38 -25.95
#